data_5c354c0d6732aed350441e9dd8603885
#
_entry.id   5c354c0d6732aed350441e9dd8603885
#
_cell.length_a   1.000
_cell.length_b   1.000
_cell.length_c   1.000
_cell.angle_alpha   90.00
_cell.angle_beta   90.00
_cell.angle_gamma   90.00
#
_symmetry.space_group_name_H-M   'P 1'
#
loop_
_entity.id
_entity.type
_entity.pdbx_description
1 polymer ?
#
loop_
_entity_poly.entity_id
_entity_poly.type
_entity_poly.pdbx_seq_one_letter_code
_entity_poly.pdbx_strand_id
1 'polypeptide(L)'
;RHLAGVGLVIINNLSASSVPPDFLHALDYYVREQGGGLLMCGGRHSFGSGGYFSSPIDELLPVSMEMKKDKMKLMTAMSIVLDRSGSMSCSVPGGKTKMDLANAGTCQTISLLSDQDLISVHAVDSEPHPIVTLSNLGPNRKKMISSVSRIASMGGGIFIGAGLKAGWQ
;
A
#
# COMPACT_ATOMS: atom_id res chain seq x y z
N ARG A 1 -8.59 0.93 43.71
CA ARG A 1 -8.18 1.78 44.84
C ARG A 1 -7.16 2.87 44.45
N HIS A 2 -6.57 2.86 43.27
CA HIS A 2 -5.48 3.79 42.93
C HIS A 2 -5.93 5.14 42.38
N LEU A 3 -7.22 5.35 42.11
CA LEU A 3 -7.77 6.63 41.60
C LEU A 3 -8.53 7.42 42.61
N ALA A 4 -8.60 6.96 43.86
CA ALA A 4 -9.28 7.69 44.92
C ALA A 4 -8.54 9.00 45.23
N GLY A 5 -9.28 10.14 45.14
CA GLY A 5 -8.72 11.50 45.36
C GLY A 5 -8.00 12.09 44.16
N VAL A 6 -7.94 11.38 43.03
CA VAL A 6 -7.41 11.93 41.76
C VAL A 6 -8.52 12.71 41.08
N GLY A 7 -8.27 13.97 40.69
CA GLY A 7 -9.24 14.79 39.97
C GLY A 7 -9.17 14.62 38.44
N LEU A 8 -8.01 14.33 37.93
CA LEU A 8 -7.77 14.19 36.46
C LEU A 8 -6.71 13.14 36.20
N VAL A 9 -6.98 12.26 35.23
CA VAL A 9 -6.02 11.34 34.67
C VAL A 9 -5.64 11.81 33.26
N ILE A 10 -4.34 11.89 32.97
CA ILE A 10 -3.82 12.28 31.66
C ILE A 10 -3.11 11.10 31.03
N ILE A 11 -3.60 10.67 29.85
CA ILE A 11 -2.94 9.66 29.02
C ILE A 11 -2.22 10.39 27.89
N ASN A 12 -0.90 10.41 27.93
CA ASN A 12 -0.09 11.09 26.92
C ASN A 12 0.76 10.10 26.13
N ASN A 13 0.44 9.93 24.84
CA ASN A 13 1.18 9.10 23.88
C ASN A 13 1.54 7.69 24.41
N LEU A 14 0.62 7.06 25.12
CA LEU A 14 0.75 5.73 25.69
C LEU A 14 -0.14 4.75 24.92
N SER A 15 0.40 3.61 24.52
CA SER A 15 -0.36 2.55 23.82
C SER A 15 -1.29 1.81 24.80
N ALA A 16 -2.48 1.42 24.34
CA ALA A 16 -3.40 0.60 25.13
C ALA A 16 -2.76 -0.74 25.55
N SER A 17 -1.88 -1.31 24.73
CA SER A 17 -1.14 -2.53 25.06
C SER A 17 -0.15 -2.38 26.22
N SER A 18 0.24 -1.16 26.55
CA SER A 18 1.12 -0.84 27.68
C SER A 18 0.35 -0.57 28.98
N VAL A 19 -0.97 -0.58 28.91
CA VAL A 19 -1.86 -0.34 30.06
C VAL A 19 -2.54 -1.64 30.44
N PRO A 20 -2.52 -2.05 31.72
CA PRO A 20 -3.25 -3.24 32.16
C PRO A 20 -4.75 -3.09 31.84
N PRO A 21 -5.40 -4.14 31.31
CA PRO A 21 -6.84 -4.10 30.98
C PRO A 21 -7.72 -3.70 32.16
N ASP A 22 -7.40 -4.20 33.36
CA ASP A 22 -8.11 -3.87 34.59
C ASP A 22 -8.05 -2.36 34.92
N PHE A 23 -6.96 -1.70 34.53
CA PHE A 23 -6.82 -0.26 34.73
C PHE A 23 -7.71 0.51 33.76
N LEU A 24 -7.89 0.05 32.52
CA LEU A 24 -8.82 0.67 31.56
C LEU A 24 -10.27 0.55 32.04
N HIS A 25 -10.66 -0.58 32.61
CA HIS A 25 -11.97 -0.75 33.25
C HIS A 25 -12.13 0.15 34.50
N ALA A 26 -11.06 0.29 35.27
CA ALA A 26 -11.09 1.18 36.41
C ALA A 26 -11.21 2.65 36.01
N LEU A 27 -10.61 3.05 34.89
CA LEU A 27 -10.78 4.40 34.30
C LEU A 27 -12.20 4.63 33.81
N ASP A 28 -12.84 3.67 33.19
CA ASP A 28 -14.23 3.78 32.79
C ASP A 28 -15.13 4.02 33.99
N TYR A 29 -15.02 3.21 35.03
CA TYR A 29 -15.75 3.40 36.28
C TYR A 29 -15.45 4.75 36.97
N TYR A 30 -14.18 5.17 36.98
CA TYR A 30 -13.73 6.41 37.56
C TYR A 30 -14.38 7.63 36.89
N VAL A 31 -14.46 7.62 35.55
CA VAL A 31 -15.06 8.74 34.82
C VAL A 31 -16.59 8.73 34.96
N ARG A 32 -17.25 7.58 34.77
CA ARG A 32 -18.71 7.50 34.75
C ARG A 32 -19.35 7.60 36.12
N GLU A 33 -18.77 6.91 37.10
CA GLU A 33 -19.40 6.77 38.41
C GLU A 33 -18.83 7.72 39.49
N GLN A 34 -17.54 8.07 39.36
CA GLN A 34 -16.88 8.93 40.32
C GLN A 34 -16.73 10.39 39.85
N GLY A 35 -17.13 10.70 38.61
CA GLY A 35 -17.03 12.03 38.04
C GLY A 35 -15.60 12.53 37.82
N GLY A 36 -14.64 11.62 37.70
CA GLY A 36 -13.24 11.96 37.45
C GLY A 36 -13.01 12.46 36.02
N GLY A 37 -12.01 13.31 35.86
CA GLY A 37 -11.59 13.82 34.55
C GLY A 37 -10.66 12.84 33.82
N LEU A 38 -10.84 12.70 32.50
CA LEU A 38 -9.92 11.98 31.63
C LEU A 38 -9.49 12.86 30.46
N LEU A 39 -8.20 13.04 30.29
CA LEU A 39 -7.60 13.73 29.16
C LEU A 39 -6.70 12.75 28.39
N MET A 40 -6.97 12.52 27.10
CA MET A 40 -6.07 11.80 26.21
C MET A 40 -5.42 12.76 25.23
N CYS A 41 -4.11 12.67 25.11
CA CYS A 41 -3.32 13.46 24.16
C CYS A 41 -2.14 12.64 23.63
N GLY A 42 -1.54 13.11 22.56
CA GLY A 42 -0.30 12.52 22.02
C GLY A 42 -0.34 12.16 20.55
N GLY A 43 0.61 11.34 20.11
CA GLY A 43 0.90 11.00 18.74
C GLY A 43 0.51 9.57 18.37
N ARG A 44 1.48 8.82 17.82
CA ARG A 44 1.27 7.48 17.21
C ARG A 44 0.74 6.40 18.17
N HIS A 45 0.91 6.59 19.46
CA HIS A 45 0.53 5.61 20.50
C HIS A 45 -0.73 6.01 21.25
N SER A 46 -1.50 6.97 20.71
CA SER A 46 -2.75 7.44 21.31
C SER A 46 -3.93 7.14 20.40
N PHE A 47 -5.13 7.24 20.95
CA PHE A 47 -6.40 7.07 20.23
C PHE A 47 -6.49 5.73 19.47
N GLY A 48 -7.12 5.69 18.31
CA GLY A 48 -7.27 4.49 17.48
C GLY A 48 -5.92 3.87 17.07
N SER A 49 -4.93 4.68 16.70
CA SER A 49 -3.57 4.21 16.36
C SER A 49 -2.82 3.62 17.56
N GLY A 50 -3.17 4.04 18.79
CA GLY A 50 -2.67 3.49 20.03
C GLY A 50 -3.38 2.21 20.50
N GLY A 51 -4.37 1.71 19.73
CA GLY A 51 -5.10 0.47 20.04
C GLY A 51 -6.25 0.64 21.03
N TYR A 52 -6.78 1.86 21.20
CA TYR A 52 -7.88 2.12 22.12
C TYR A 52 -9.27 1.88 21.50
N PHE A 53 -9.36 1.60 20.21
CA PHE A 53 -10.63 1.24 19.56
C PHE A 53 -11.24 0.01 20.23
N SER A 54 -12.54 0.05 20.52
CA SER A 54 -13.27 -0.98 21.27
C SER A 54 -12.70 -1.28 22.66
N SER A 55 -11.91 -0.37 23.26
CA SER A 55 -11.47 -0.47 24.64
C SER A 55 -12.53 0.09 25.59
N PRO A 56 -12.48 -0.20 26.92
CA PRO A 56 -13.44 0.35 27.90
C PRO A 56 -13.54 1.87 27.90
N ILE A 57 -12.49 2.59 27.47
CA ILE A 57 -12.47 4.05 27.44
C ILE A 57 -12.81 4.65 26.08
N ASP A 58 -13.08 3.84 25.06
CA ASP A 58 -13.42 4.34 23.69
C ASP A 58 -14.64 5.26 23.72
N GLU A 59 -15.68 4.87 24.46
CA GLU A 59 -16.92 5.65 24.58
C GLU A 59 -16.84 6.84 25.55
N LEU A 60 -15.74 6.97 26.31
CA LEU A 60 -15.56 8.07 27.25
C LEU A 60 -15.07 9.35 26.56
N LEU A 61 -14.45 9.22 25.42
CA LEU A 61 -13.85 10.35 24.72
C LEU A 61 -14.83 10.90 23.68
N PRO A 62 -14.83 12.22 23.45
CA PRO A 62 -15.75 12.87 22.51
C PRO A 62 -15.35 12.69 21.05
N VAL A 63 -14.49 11.72 20.75
CA VAL A 63 -13.97 11.42 19.41
C VAL A 63 -14.08 9.93 19.15
N SER A 64 -14.46 9.55 17.93
CA SER A 64 -14.44 8.13 17.51
C SER A 64 -12.99 7.66 17.36
N MET A 65 -12.67 6.57 18.01
CA MET A 65 -11.37 5.90 17.87
C MET A 65 -11.34 4.89 16.74
N GLU A 66 -12.47 4.70 16.04
CA GLU A 66 -12.49 3.94 14.82
C GLU A 66 -11.51 4.53 13.83
N MET A 67 -10.42 3.82 13.60
CA MET A 67 -9.56 4.16 12.48
C MET A 67 -10.35 3.88 11.20
N LYS A 68 -11.06 4.89 10.71
CA LYS A 68 -11.45 4.85 9.31
C LYS A 68 -10.17 4.57 8.56
N LYS A 69 -10.07 3.38 7.99
CA LYS A 69 -9.16 3.16 6.88
C LYS A 69 -9.70 4.07 5.77
N ASP A 70 -9.49 5.36 5.90
CA ASP A 70 -9.31 6.17 4.73
C ASP A 70 -8.18 5.44 4.02
N LYS A 71 -8.58 4.61 3.08
CA LYS A 71 -7.72 4.24 2.00
C LYS A 71 -7.42 5.58 1.32
N MET A 72 -6.46 6.32 1.86
CA MET A 72 -5.61 7.13 1.02
C MET A 72 -5.09 6.09 0.04
N LYS A 73 -5.80 5.97 -1.08
CA LYS A 73 -5.29 5.25 -2.24
C LYS A 73 -4.10 6.10 -2.65
N LEU A 74 -2.95 5.78 -2.04
CA LEU A 74 -1.68 6.31 -2.50
C LEU A 74 -1.63 5.91 -3.96
N MET A 75 -1.75 6.89 -4.83
CA MET A 75 -1.59 6.71 -6.26
C MET A 75 -0.15 6.26 -6.49
N THR A 76 0.02 5.09 -7.04
CA THR A 76 1.32 4.52 -7.35
C THR A 76 1.67 4.86 -8.78
N ALA A 77 2.87 5.33 -9.03
CA ALA A 77 3.45 5.39 -10.36
C ALA A 77 4.42 4.21 -10.50
N MET A 78 4.16 3.34 -11.48
CA MET A 78 4.96 2.14 -11.72
C MET A 78 5.52 2.18 -13.13
N SER A 79 6.83 1.97 -13.27
CA SER A 79 7.49 1.75 -14.54
C SER A 79 7.96 0.31 -14.65
N ILE A 80 7.55 -0.39 -15.69
CA ILE A 80 7.95 -1.77 -15.97
C ILE A 80 8.89 -1.78 -17.15
N VAL A 81 10.06 -2.37 -16.96
CA VAL A 81 11.07 -2.53 -18.00
C VAL A 81 11.22 -4.02 -18.30
N LEU A 82 10.84 -4.44 -19.51
CA LEU A 82 10.83 -5.83 -19.95
C LEU A 82 12.03 -6.11 -20.85
N ASP A 83 12.77 -7.17 -20.56
CA ASP A 83 13.74 -7.74 -21.50
C ASP A 83 12.99 -8.39 -22.67
N ARG A 84 13.31 -7.96 -23.90
CA ARG A 84 12.87 -8.60 -25.14
C ARG A 84 14.03 -9.08 -26.02
N SER A 85 15.22 -9.25 -25.44
CA SER A 85 16.41 -9.76 -26.14
C SER A 85 16.16 -11.14 -26.74
N GLY A 86 17.08 -11.59 -27.61
CA GLY A 86 16.95 -12.86 -28.34
C GLY A 86 16.71 -14.07 -27.43
N SER A 87 17.27 -14.09 -26.21
CA SER A 87 17.09 -15.19 -25.26
C SER A 87 15.65 -15.32 -24.73
N MET A 88 14.82 -14.28 -24.88
CA MET A 88 13.41 -14.30 -24.48
C MET A 88 12.54 -15.10 -25.48
N SER A 89 13.04 -15.44 -26.65
CA SER A 89 12.36 -16.35 -27.59
C SER A 89 12.48 -17.84 -27.22
N CYS A 90 13.35 -18.17 -26.24
CA CYS A 90 13.52 -19.56 -25.80
C CYS A 90 12.20 -20.12 -25.26
N SER A 91 11.89 -21.35 -25.73
CA SER A 91 10.72 -22.09 -25.27
C SER A 91 10.89 -22.56 -23.81
N VAL A 92 9.78 -22.56 -23.09
CA VAL A 92 9.66 -23.12 -21.74
C VAL A 92 8.69 -24.29 -21.74
N PRO A 93 8.66 -25.13 -20.69
CA PRO A 93 7.67 -26.20 -20.60
C PRO A 93 6.23 -25.65 -20.77
N GLY A 94 5.42 -26.33 -21.59
CA GLY A 94 4.06 -25.90 -21.90
C GLY A 94 3.92 -25.16 -23.25
N GLY A 95 4.96 -25.10 -24.07
CA GLY A 95 4.90 -24.55 -25.45
C GLY A 95 4.85 -23.03 -25.53
N LYS A 96 5.13 -22.35 -24.43
CA LYS A 96 5.27 -20.88 -24.37
C LYS A 96 6.72 -20.47 -24.46
N THR A 97 6.97 -19.20 -24.77
CA THR A 97 8.29 -18.59 -24.68
C THR A 97 8.47 -17.88 -23.32
N LYS A 98 9.71 -17.55 -23.00
CA LYS A 98 10.00 -16.67 -21.83
C LYS A 98 9.29 -15.33 -21.99
N MET A 99 9.22 -14.79 -23.21
CA MET A 99 8.53 -13.53 -23.50
C MET A 99 7.04 -13.63 -23.21
N ASP A 100 6.39 -14.73 -23.57
CA ASP A 100 4.97 -14.95 -23.25
C ASP A 100 4.71 -14.94 -21.77
N LEU A 101 5.61 -15.53 -20.97
CA LEU A 101 5.49 -15.51 -19.51
C LEU A 101 5.70 -14.11 -18.92
N ALA A 102 6.69 -13.37 -19.43
CA ALA A 102 6.94 -11.99 -19.01
C ALA A 102 5.76 -11.08 -19.33
N ASN A 103 5.18 -11.21 -20.53
CA ASN A 103 3.98 -10.48 -20.93
C ASN A 103 2.79 -10.85 -20.05
N ALA A 104 2.58 -12.13 -19.77
CA ALA A 104 1.49 -12.58 -18.89
C ALA A 104 1.62 -12.02 -17.48
N GLY A 105 2.83 -12.06 -16.89
CA GLY A 105 3.10 -11.47 -15.58
C GLY A 105 2.85 -9.96 -15.54
N THR A 106 3.28 -9.24 -16.58
CA THR A 106 3.04 -7.80 -16.72
C THR A 106 1.55 -7.49 -16.86
N CYS A 107 0.83 -8.23 -17.67
CA CYS A 107 -0.63 -8.08 -17.82
C CYS A 107 -1.36 -8.34 -16.48
N GLN A 108 -0.91 -9.33 -15.71
CA GLN A 108 -1.45 -9.62 -14.40
C GLN A 108 -1.17 -8.46 -13.42
N THR A 109 0.05 -7.91 -13.41
CA THR A 109 0.40 -6.73 -12.61
C THR A 109 -0.50 -5.55 -12.96
N ILE A 110 -0.70 -5.25 -14.25
CA ILE A 110 -1.62 -4.20 -14.73
C ILE A 110 -3.05 -4.45 -14.22
N SER A 111 -3.48 -5.70 -14.14
CA SER A 111 -4.83 -6.04 -13.68
C SER A 111 -5.03 -5.83 -12.17
N LEU A 112 -3.96 -5.93 -11.38
CA LEU A 112 -3.98 -5.78 -9.91
C LEU A 112 -3.90 -4.31 -9.45
N LEU A 113 -3.34 -3.42 -10.28
CA LEU A 113 -3.21 -2.00 -9.95
C LEU A 113 -4.57 -1.30 -9.93
N SER A 114 -4.66 -0.20 -9.20
CA SER A 114 -5.85 0.66 -9.12
C SER A 114 -6.05 1.46 -10.41
N ASP A 115 -7.29 1.85 -10.69
CA ASP A 115 -7.60 2.73 -11.83
C ASP A 115 -6.94 4.12 -11.72
N GLN A 116 -6.58 4.53 -10.51
CA GLN A 116 -5.90 5.80 -10.26
C GLN A 116 -4.37 5.72 -10.41
N ASP A 117 -3.82 4.50 -10.48
CA ASP A 117 -2.38 4.32 -10.62
C ASP A 117 -1.90 4.72 -12.01
N LEU A 118 -0.66 5.17 -12.06
CA LEU A 118 0.05 5.49 -13.30
C LEU A 118 0.98 4.34 -13.65
N ILE A 119 1.05 4.02 -14.93
CA ILE A 119 1.96 2.99 -15.41
C ILE A 119 2.66 3.40 -16.70
N SER A 120 3.92 3.02 -16.83
CA SER A 120 4.65 2.97 -18.10
C SER A 120 5.23 1.57 -18.31
N VAL A 121 5.38 1.15 -19.58
CA VAL A 121 5.98 -0.12 -19.93
C VAL A 121 6.97 0.11 -21.07
N HIS A 122 8.20 -0.33 -20.87
CA HIS A 122 9.29 -0.28 -21.85
C HIS A 122 9.77 -1.69 -22.14
N ALA A 123 9.92 -2.03 -23.41
CA ALA A 123 10.58 -3.25 -23.83
C ALA A 123 12.01 -2.90 -24.27
N VAL A 124 13.01 -3.68 -23.85
CA VAL A 124 14.43 -3.36 -24.05
C VAL A 124 15.14 -4.52 -24.73
N ASP A 125 15.84 -4.20 -25.78
CA ASP A 125 16.86 -5.04 -26.43
C ASP A 125 18.16 -4.23 -26.56
N SER A 126 18.58 -3.88 -27.76
CA SER A 126 19.71 -2.96 -28.01
C SER A 126 19.36 -1.51 -27.69
N GLU A 127 18.08 -1.17 -27.59
CA GLU A 127 17.57 0.14 -27.23
C GLU A 127 16.23 -0.01 -26.49
N PRO A 128 15.78 1.02 -25.73
CA PRO A 128 14.48 0.99 -25.08
C PRO A 128 13.36 1.38 -26.05
N HIS A 129 12.30 0.58 -26.07
CA HIS A 129 11.09 0.81 -26.86
C HIS A 129 9.91 1.12 -25.93
N PRO A 130 9.33 2.32 -25.96
CA PRO A 130 8.16 2.64 -25.18
C PRO A 130 6.91 1.91 -25.74
N ILE A 131 6.39 0.97 -24.98
CA ILE A 131 5.17 0.21 -25.33
C ILE A 131 3.93 0.92 -24.78
N VAL A 132 4.04 1.40 -23.54
CA VAL A 132 3.03 2.20 -22.86
C VAL A 132 3.74 3.41 -22.24
N THR A 133 3.38 4.60 -22.69
CA THR A 133 3.83 5.86 -22.08
C THR A 133 3.14 6.04 -20.73
N LEU A 134 3.80 6.72 -19.78
CA LEU A 134 3.26 6.96 -18.44
C LEU A 134 1.86 7.58 -18.54
N SER A 135 0.87 6.86 -18.10
CA SER A 135 -0.52 7.29 -18.16
C SER A 135 -1.38 6.57 -17.13
N ASN A 136 -2.54 7.16 -16.85
CA ASN A 136 -3.51 6.61 -15.91
C ASN A 136 -4.11 5.30 -16.44
N LEU A 137 -4.25 4.33 -15.54
CA LEU A 137 -4.69 2.99 -15.86
C LEU A 137 -6.17 2.90 -16.23
N GLY A 138 -7.05 3.56 -15.47
CA GLY A 138 -8.50 3.37 -15.54
C GLY A 138 -9.07 3.20 -16.96
N PRO A 139 -9.13 4.26 -17.78
CA PRO A 139 -9.74 4.18 -19.10
C PRO A 139 -8.89 3.39 -20.10
N ASN A 140 -7.60 3.22 -19.83
CA ASN A 140 -6.63 2.68 -20.78
C ASN A 140 -6.23 1.21 -20.51
N ARG A 141 -6.65 0.62 -19.40
CA ARG A 141 -6.25 -0.72 -18.92
C ARG A 141 -6.32 -1.80 -20.02
N LYS A 142 -7.45 -1.92 -20.70
CA LYS A 142 -7.63 -2.93 -21.77
C LYS A 142 -6.67 -2.73 -22.94
N LYS A 143 -6.47 -1.47 -23.34
CA LYS A 143 -5.54 -1.11 -24.41
C LYS A 143 -4.09 -1.44 -24.01
N MET A 144 -3.70 -1.11 -22.79
CA MET A 144 -2.37 -1.38 -22.25
C MET A 144 -2.08 -2.89 -22.21
N ILE A 145 -3.00 -3.68 -21.67
CA ILE A 145 -2.90 -5.16 -21.65
C ILE A 145 -2.76 -5.70 -23.07
N SER A 146 -3.55 -5.21 -24.04
CA SER A 146 -3.44 -5.64 -25.44
C SER A 146 -2.11 -5.25 -26.07
N SER A 147 -1.53 -4.11 -25.72
CA SER A 147 -0.21 -3.70 -26.22
C SER A 147 0.91 -4.57 -25.63
N VAL A 148 0.87 -4.82 -24.33
CA VAL A 148 1.86 -5.64 -23.62
C VAL A 148 1.82 -7.09 -24.09
N SER A 149 0.63 -7.67 -24.26
CA SER A 149 0.49 -9.08 -24.70
C SER A 149 1.06 -9.36 -26.10
N ARG A 150 1.34 -8.33 -26.89
CA ARG A 150 1.90 -8.44 -28.26
C ARG A 150 3.40 -8.22 -28.32
N ILE A 151 4.07 -7.96 -27.19
CA ILE A 151 5.52 -7.79 -27.20
C ILE A 151 6.16 -9.11 -27.61
N ALA A 152 6.99 -9.05 -28.65
CA ALA A 152 7.74 -10.19 -29.14
C ALA A 152 9.23 -9.98 -28.92
N SER A 153 9.97 -11.07 -28.71
CA SER A 153 11.43 -11.03 -28.78
C SER A 153 11.87 -10.73 -30.20
N MET A 154 12.70 -9.68 -30.35
CA MET A 154 13.16 -9.25 -31.68
C MET A 154 14.63 -9.58 -31.95
N GLY A 155 15.28 -10.32 -31.03
CA GLY A 155 16.71 -10.58 -31.09
C GLY A 155 17.56 -9.46 -30.48
N GLY A 156 18.85 -9.48 -30.75
CA GLY A 156 19.79 -8.50 -30.17
C GLY A 156 20.23 -8.82 -28.74
N GLY A 157 21.03 -7.92 -28.18
CA GLY A 157 21.49 -7.96 -26.78
C GLY A 157 20.50 -7.29 -25.85
N ILE A 158 20.89 -7.13 -24.58
CA ILE A 158 20.11 -6.36 -23.61
C ILE A 158 20.97 -5.22 -23.06
N PHE A 159 20.49 -3.98 -23.20
CA PHE A 159 21.09 -2.77 -22.64
C PHE A 159 20.30 -2.29 -21.43
N ILE A 160 20.49 -3.00 -20.30
CA ILE A 160 19.72 -2.76 -19.05
C ILE A 160 19.80 -1.30 -18.59
N GLY A 161 20.99 -0.69 -18.66
CA GLY A 161 21.16 0.70 -18.23
C GLY A 161 20.33 1.70 -19.03
N ALA A 162 20.22 1.50 -20.34
CA ALA A 162 19.38 2.34 -21.20
C ALA A 162 17.88 2.14 -20.88
N GLY A 163 17.48 0.88 -20.65
CA GLY A 163 16.10 0.55 -20.26
C GLY A 163 15.69 1.16 -18.93
N LEU A 164 16.53 1.03 -17.90
CA LEU A 164 16.26 1.63 -16.60
C LEU A 164 16.19 3.15 -16.65
N LYS A 165 17.08 3.78 -17.46
CA LYS A 165 17.03 5.24 -17.66
C LYS A 165 15.73 5.68 -18.34
N ALA A 166 15.26 4.94 -19.35
CA ALA A 166 13.99 5.23 -20.01
C ALA A 166 12.78 5.03 -19.09
N GLY A 167 12.83 4.04 -18.19
CA GLY A 167 11.77 3.80 -17.21
C GLY A 167 11.74 4.82 -16.07
N TRP A 168 12.85 5.55 -15.84
CA TRP A 168 12.96 6.59 -14.82
C TRP A 168 12.46 7.96 -15.31
N GLN A 169 12.50 8.25 -16.59
CA GLN A 169 12.03 9.52 -17.21
C GLN A 169 10.51 9.54 -17.37
#